data_ac7cb31335e3c583f56f683ec2e58578
#
_entry.id   ac7cb31335e3c583f56f683ec2e58578
#
_cell.length_a   1.000
_cell.length_b   1.000
_cell.length_c   1.000
_cell.angle_alpha   90.00
_cell.angle_beta   90.00
_cell.angle_gamma   90.00
#
_symmetry.space_group_name_H-M   'P 1'
#
loop_
_entity.id
_entity.type
_entity.pdbx_description
1 polymer ?
#
loop_
_entity_poly.entity_id
_entity_poly.type
_entity_poly.pdbx_seq_one_letter_code
_entity_poly.pdbx_strand_id
1 'polypeptide(L)' 'MTPAYIRHRAEIIGILDQRKWPYHWLERMIAEGKIALLSNETAIIGVERKIYPGGYEELHGMFAAGEM' A
#
# COMPACT_ATOMS: atom_id res chain seq x y z
N MET A 1 -4.07 -11.05 -2.75
CA MET A 1 -4.37 -9.72 -2.18
C MET A 1 -5.52 -9.81 -1.20
N THR A 2 -5.55 -8.93 -0.22
CA THR A 2 -6.60 -8.94 0.78
C THR A 2 -7.92 -8.45 0.18
N PRO A 3 -9.06 -8.92 0.72
CA PRO A 3 -10.37 -8.41 0.28
C PRO A 3 -10.51 -6.89 0.45
N ALA A 4 -9.90 -6.32 1.49
CA ALA A 4 -9.94 -4.87 1.71
C ALA A 4 -9.23 -4.12 0.57
N TYR A 5 -8.09 -4.62 0.11
CA TYR A 5 -7.38 -4.00 -1.02
C TYR A 5 -8.23 -4.06 -2.29
N ILE A 6 -8.82 -5.21 -2.58
CA ILE A 6 -9.65 -5.38 -3.76
C ILE A 6 -10.83 -4.40 -3.74
N ARG A 7 -11.43 -4.21 -2.58
CA ARG A 7 -12.57 -3.30 -2.41
C ARG A 7 -12.19 -1.85 -2.73
N HIS A 8 -10.99 -1.42 -2.35
CA HIS A 8 -10.54 -0.04 -2.52
C HIS A 8 -9.57 0.15 -3.67
N ARG A 9 -9.35 -0.89 -4.48
CA ARG A 9 -8.32 -0.89 -5.52
C ARG A 9 -8.47 0.26 -6.51
N ALA A 10 -9.67 0.49 -7.01
CA ALA A 10 -9.90 1.57 -7.98
C ALA A 10 -9.60 2.95 -7.38
N GLU A 11 -9.97 3.16 -6.13
CA GLU A 11 -9.70 4.42 -5.44
C GLU A 11 -8.20 4.61 -5.24
N ILE A 12 -7.50 3.57 -4.81
CA ILE A 12 -6.04 3.63 -4.59
C ILE A 12 -5.32 3.95 -5.89
N ILE A 13 -5.68 3.29 -6.98
CA ILE A 13 -5.07 3.53 -8.29
C ILE A 13 -5.32 4.97 -8.73
N GLY A 14 -6.50 5.51 -8.45
CA GLY A 14 -6.84 6.89 -8.79
C GLY A 14 -6.08 7.94 -7.98
N ILE A 15 -5.65 7.60 -6.75
CA ILE A 15 -4.90 8.51 -5.90
C ILE A 15 -3.44 8.61 -6.34
N LEU A 16 -2.84 7.51 -6.76
CA LEU A 16 -1.42 7.45 -7.09
C LEU A 16 -1.14 8.02 -8.49
N ASP A 17 -0.03 8.74 -8.60
CA ASP A 17 0.44 9.19 -9.90
C ASP A 17 1.01 7.99 -10.66
N GLN A 18 0.27 7.54 -11.67
CA GLN A 18 0.63 6.33 -12.42
C GLN A 18 1.94 6.46 -13.18
N ARG A 19 2.42 7.68 -13.41
CA ARG A 19 3.73 7.90 -14.05
C ARG A 19 4.87 7.62 -13.09
N LYS A 20 4.64 7.78 -11.79
CA LYS A 20 5.66 7.55 -10.74
C LYS A 20 5.48 6.20 -10.09
N TRP A 21 4.24 5.85 -9.79
CA TRP A 21 3.93 4.61 -9.07
C TRP A 21 2.81 3.87 -9.80
N PRO A 22 3.13 3.19 -10.93
CA PRO A 22 2.12 2.43 -11.66
C PRO A 22 1.55 1.31 -10.82
N TYR A 23 0.26 1.02 -11.02
CA TYR A 23 -0.41 0.03 -10.17
C TYR A 23 0.24 -1.37 -10.25
N HIS A 24 0.85 -1.72 -11.37
CA HIS A 24 1.56 -3.00 -11.50
C HIS A 24 2.70 -3.09 -10.49
N TRP A 25 3.46 -2.00 -10.33
CA TRP A 25 4.54 -1.92 -9.37
C TRP A 25 4.00 -2.03 -7.96
N LEU A 26 2.93 -1.30 -7.64
CA LEU A 26 2.31 -1.31 -6.33
C LEU A 26 1.87 -2.72 -5.95
N GLU A 27 1.16 -3.41 -6.85
CA GLU A 27 0.63 -4.73 -6.54
C GLU A 27 1.73 -5.77 -6.40
N ARG A 28 2.82 -5.63 -7.16
CA ARG A 28 3.99 -6.48 -7.00
C ARG A 28 4.66 -6.25 -5.64
N MET A 29 4.78 -5.00 -5.22
CA MET A 29 5.37 -4.68 -3.92
C MET A 29 4.53 -5.22 -2.76
N ILE A 30 3.21 -5.18 -2.90
CA ILE A 30 2.31 -5.79 -1.92
C ILE A 30 2.53 -7.30 -1.87
N ALA A 31 2.59 -7.96 -3.02
CA ALA A 31 2.79 -9.39 -3.10
C ALA A 31 4.13 -9.83 -2.51
N GLU A 32 5.17 -9.00 -2.64
CA GLU A 32 6.50 -9.28 -2.09
C GLU A 32 6.64 -8.91 -0.62
N GLY A 33 5.60 -8.35 -0.02
CA GLY A 33 5.63 -7.97 1.40
C GLY A 33 6.40 -6.68 1.69
N LYS A 34 6.75 -5.91 0.66
CA LYS A 34 7.47 -4.63 0.84
C LYS A 34 6.53 -3.49 1.17
N ILE A 35 5.26 -3.64 0.84
CA ILE A 35 4.20 -2.72 1.25
C ILE A 35 3.21 -3.51 2.08
N ALA A 36 3.03 -3.10 3.33
CA ALA A 36 2.08 -3.72 4.23
C ALA A 36 0.74 -3.00 4.14
N LEU A 37 -0.33 -3.76 4.23
CA LEU A 37 -1.69 -3.22 4.17
C LEU A 37 -2.32 -3.33 5.56
N LEU A 38 -2.81 -2.20 6.07
CA LEU A 38 -3.54 -2.13 7.33
C LEU A 38 -4.96 -1.68 7.01
N SER A 39 -5.94 -2.42 7.47
CA SER A 39 -7.33 -2.12 7.11
C SER A 39 -8.29 -2.38 8.25
N ASN A 40 -9.41 -1.68 8.20
CA ASN A 40 -10.59 -1.96 9.01
C ASN A 40 -11.80 -2.11 8.08
N GLU A 41 -13.01 -2.02 8.62
CA GLU A 41 -14.22 -2.25 7.83
C GLU A 41 -14.45 -1.20 6.73
N THR A 42 -13.92 0.02 6.91
CA THR A 42 -14.23 1.14 6.02
C THR A 42 -13.02 1.74 5.31
N ALA A 43 -11.80 1.41 5.74
CA ALA A 43 -10.60 2.08 5.24
C ALA A 43 -9.43 1.12 5.10
N ILE A 44 -8.46 1.52 4.29
CA ILE A 44 -7.21 0.79 4.10
C ILE A 44 -6.05 1.79 3.99
N ILE A 45 -4.92 1.42 4.58
CA ILE A 45 -3.70 2.21 4.53
C ILE A 45 -2.58 1.30 4.02
N GLY A 46 -1.78 1.80 3.08
CA GLY A 46 -0.58 1.12 2.64
C GLY A 46 0.65 1.79 3.22
N VAL A 47 1.54 0.99 3.80
CA VAL A 47 2.80 1.49 4.35
C VAL A 47 3.96 0.76 3.70
N GLU A 48 4.95 1.52 3.26
CA GLU A 48 6.18 0.96 2.70
C GLU A 48 7.12 0.59 3.84
N ARG A 49 7.68 -0.62 3.77
CA ARG A 49 8.64 -1.10 4.74
C ARG A 49 10.03 -0.91 4.18
N LYS A 50 10.87 -0.19 4.92
CA LYS A 50 12.27 0.01 4.55
C LYS A 50 13.14 -0.60 5.62
N ILE A 51 13.93 -1.61 5.23
CA ILE A 51 14.81 -2.32 6.14
C ILE A 51 16.25 -1.96 5.80
N TYR A 52 16.97 -1.46 6.80
CA TYR A 52 18.38 -1.08 6.64
C TYR A 52 19.28 -2.27 6.94
N PRO A 53 20.51 -2.26 6.41
CA PRO A 53 21.44 -3.38 6.64
C PRO A 53 21.70 -3.71 8.11
N GLY A 54 21.58 -2.72 9.01
CA GLY A 54 21.75 -2.93 10.44
C GLY A 54 20.54 -3.53 11.15
N GLY A 55 19.48 -3.88 10.40
CA GLY A 55 18.27 -4.46 10.97
C GLY A 55 17.21 -3.45 11.39
N TYR A 56 17.50 -2.16 11.27
CA TYR A 56 16.51 -1.12 11.56
C TYR A 56 15.43 -1.10 10.48
N GLU A 57 14.17 -0.98 10.90
CA GLU A 57 13.03 -0.94 9.99
C GLU A 57 12.26 0.37 10.16
N GLU A 58 11.95 1.01 9.03
CA GLU A 58 11.09 2.19 9.00
C GLU A 58 9.81 1.89 8.23
N LEU A 59 8.70 2.50 8.66
CA LEU A 59 7.42 2.39 7.97
C LEU A 59 7.03 3.78 7.47
N HIS A 60 6.77 3.88 6.18
CA HIS A 60 6.37 5.13 5.53
C HIS A 60 4.98 5.00 4.96
N GLY A 61 4.08 5.89 5.35
CA GLY A 61 2.73 5.93 4.79
C GLY A 61 2.79 6.24 3.31
N MET A 62 2.15 5.42 2.49
CA MET A 62 2.16 5.57 1.05
C MET A 62 0.82 5.99 0.48
N PHE A 63 -0.26 5.39 0.98
CA PHE A 63 -1.60 5.78 0.55
C PHE A 63 -2.60 5.45 1.66
N ALA A 64 -3.75 6.12 1.58
CA ALA A 64 -4.90 5.83 2.43
C ALA A 64 -6.15 6.00 1.59
N ALA A 65 -7.10 5.09 1.75
CA ALA A 65 -8.34 5.09 0.99
C ALA A 65 -9.50 4.65 1.88
N GLY A 66 -10.72 5.06 1.50
CA GLY A 66 -11.91 4.75 2.26
C GLY A 66 -12.29 5.86 3.22
N GLU A 67 -13.18 5.54 4.15
CA GLU A 67 -13.64 6.48 5.19
C GLU A 67 -12.88 6.20 6.49
N MET A 68 -12.37 7.26 7.08
CA MET A 68 -11.61 7.17 8.32
C MET A 68 -12.30 7.86 9.47
#